data_5b6d00f6979c64942cb18ef420b9728b
#
_entry.id   5b6d00f6979c64942cb18ef420b9728b
#
_cell.length_a   1.000
_cell.length_b   1.000
_cell.length_c   1.000
_cell.angle_alpha   90.00
_cell.angle_beta   90.00
_cell.angle_gamma   90.00
#
_symmetry.space_group_name_H-M   'P 1'
#
loop_
_entity.id
_entity.type
_entity.pdbx_description
1 polymer ?
#
loop_
_entity_poly.entity_id
_entity_poly.type
_entity_poly.pdbx_seq_one_letter_code
_entity_poly.pdbx_strand_id
1 'polypeptide(L)'
;MRGVHSAVDDIRRSVFTEVARLAYESDDYKQVDMIPYKIVPGEVAHHRHDVFLERAIVSARLKLALGMDLDPNGPSAPISANIQDAATDQKYFNEPLVNIIPFACNACPPKQIRITDSCQGCISHPCMNVCPKDAIYLDENKRCHIDQSKCIKCGKCFNQCPYRAISKVERPCAAACGMDAIESDELGRAKINYDKCVSC
;
A
#
# COMPACT_ATOMS: atom_id res chain seq x y z
N MET A 1 1.60 -11.67 -2.41
CA MET A 1 1.93 -12.39 -1.13
C MET A 1 0.72 -13.14 -0.59
N ARG A 2 0.05 -13.91 -1.44
CA ARG A 2 -1.08 -14.75 -0.99
C ARG A 2 -0.53 -15.90 -0.16
N GLY A 3 -1.11 -16.13 1.03
CA GLY A 3 -0.74 -17.26 1.91
C GLY A 3 0.35 -16.97 2.96
N VAL A 4 0.90 -15.77 3.02
CA VAL A 4 1.81 -15.39 4.11
C VAL A 4 1.02 -14.59 5.13
N HIS A 5 0.90 -15.13 6.34
CA HIS A 5 0.28 -14.45 7.48
C HIS A 5 1.10 -13.22 7.88
N SER A 6 0.43 -12.11 8.16
CA SER A 6 1.07 -10.85 8.51
C SER A 6 0.32 -10.17 9.68
N ALA A 7 1.01 -9.29 10.39
CA ALA A 7 0.39 -8.48 11.45
C ALA A 7 -0.83 -7.66 10.96
N VAL A 8 -0.86 -7.33 9.65
CA VAL A 8 -2.04 -6.66 9.06
C VAL A 8 -3.26 -7.57 9.05
N ASP A 9 -3.07 -8.90 8.87
CA ASP A 9 -4.17 -9.87 8.89
C ASP A 9 -4.72 -10.03 10.30
N ASP A 10 -3.86 -9.96 11.33
CA ASP A 10 -4.29 -9.99 12.74
C ASP A 10 -5.09 -8.74 13.10
N ILE A 11 -4.62 -7.57 12.70
CA ILE A 11 -5.34 -6.31 12.92
C ILE A 11 -6.70 -6.34 12.23
N ARG A 12 -6.77 -6.83 10.97
CA ARG A 12 -8.05 -6.96 10.24
C ARG A 12 -9.01 -7.88 10.97
N ARG A 13 -8.53 -9.04 11.40
CA ARG A 13 -9.33 -10.01 12.16
C ARG A 13 -9.84 -9.40 13.45
N SER A 14 -8.99 -8.71 14.21
CA SER A 14 -9.37 -8.03 15.44
C SER A 14 -10.45 -6.97 15.18
N VAL A 15 -10.32 -6.15 14.12
CA VAL A 15 -11.32 -5.17 13.73
C VAL A 15 -12.67 -5.83 13.45
N PHE A 16 -12.71 -6.85 12.60
CA PHE A 16 -13.96 -7.55 12.29
C PHE A 16 -14.57 -8.25 13.51
N THR A 17 -13.74 -8.81 14.40
CA THR A 17 -14.22 -9.42 15.64
C THR A 17 -14.87 -8.40 16.56
N GLU A 18 -14.27 -7.23 16.73
CA GLU A 18 -14.83 -6.18 17.58
C GLU A 18 -16.10 -5.55 16.97
N VAL A 19 -16.15 -5.39 15.64
CA VAL A 19 -17.39 -4.94 14.95
C VAL A 19 -18.52 -5.95 15.15
N ALA A 20 -18.24 -7.24 14.98
CA ALA A 20 -19.24 -8.29 15.22
C ALA A 20 -19.69 -8.30 16.70
N ARG A 21 -18.74 -8.20 17.65
CA ARG A 21 -19.07 -8.13 19.07
C ARG A 21 -19.97 -6.96 19.39
N LEU A 22 -19.62 -5.76 18.90
CA LEU A 22 -20.42 -4.55 19.10
C LEU A 22 -21.87 -4.73 18.60
N ALA A 23 -22.04 -5.37 17.45
CA ALA A 23 -23.36 -5.62 16.87
C ALA A 23 -24.21 -6.61 17.68
N TYR A 24 -23.57 -7.56 18.41
CA TYR A 24 -24.28 -8.56 19.22
C TYR A 24 -24.52 -8.14 20.67
N GLU A 25 -23.63 -7.30 21.22
CA GLU A 25 -23.63 -7.00 22.67
C GLU A 25 -24.36 -5.71 23.03
N SER A 26 -24.59 -4.79 22.08
CA SER A 26 -25.08 -3.45 22.41
C SER A 26 -25.91 -2.82 21.31
N ASP A 27 -27.03 -2.22 21.71
CA ASP A 27 -27.80 -1.29 20.88
C ASP A 27 -27.19 0.13 20.89
N ASP A 28 -26.23 0.41 21.80
CA ASP A 28 -25.49 1.66 21.87
C ASP A 28 -24.09 1.50 21.27
N TYR A 29 -23.93 1.96 20.03
CA TYR A 29 -22.69 1.87 19.27
C TYR A 29 -21.60 2.90 19.69
N LYS A 30 -21.80 3.69 20.76
CA LYS A 30 -20.80 4.68 21.24
C LYS A 30 -19.49 4.05 21.66
N GLN A 31 -19.51 2.78 22.07
CA GLN A 31 -18.32 2.04 22.45
C GLN A 31 -17.34 1.83 21.29
N VAL A 32 -17.76 2.06 20.02
CA VAL A 32 -16.90 1.93 18.84
C VAL A 32 -15.66 2.80 18.92
N ASP A 33 -15.76 3.98 19.53
CA ASP A 33 -14.62 4.91 19.68
C ASP A 33 -13.51 4.39 20.61
N MET A 34 -13.84 3.41 21.48
CA MET A 34 -12.87 2.77 22.38
C MET A 34 -12.17 1.55 21.75
N ILE A 35 -12.69 1.03 20.64
CA ILE A 35 -12.12 -0.17 19.98
C ILE A 35 -10.66 0.04 19.54
N PRO A 36 -10.25 1.19 18.98
CA PRO A 36 -8.85 1.42 18.64
C PRO A 36 -7.90 1.30 19.83
N TYR A 37 -8.32 1.73 21.02
CA TYR A 37 -7.54 1.62 22.25
C TYR A 37 -7.49 0.18 22.79
N LYS A 38 -8.54 -0.62 22.51
CA LYS A 38 -8.58 -2.04 22.86
C LYS A 38 -7.65 -2.87 21.98
N ILE A 39 -7.62 -2.57 20.67
CA ILE A 39 -6.79 -3.28 19.69
C ILE A 39 -5.31 -2.87 19.80
N VAL A 40 -5.06 -1.58 20.08
CA VAL A 40 -3.72 -1.02 20.29
C VAL A 40 -3.64 -0.42 21.70
N PRO A 41 -3.42 -1.27 22.72
CA PRO A 41 -3.34 -0.83 24.11
C PRO A 41 -1.98 -0.19 24.43
N GLY A 42 -1.93 0.56 25.54
CA GLY A 42 -0.70 1.14 26.06
C GLY A 42 -0.22 2.37 25.29
N GLU A 43 1.03 2.75 25.52
CA GLU A 43 1.64 3.98 24.99
C GLU A 43 2.73 3.70 23.94
N VAL A 44 3.09 2.43 23.77
CA VAL A 44 4.16 2.00 22.85
C VAL A 44 3.58 1.47 21.55
N ALA A 45 4.07 2.00 20.44
CA ALA A 45 3.72 1.51 19.12
C ALA A 45 4.40 0.16 18.83
N HIS A 46 3.69 -0.76 18.15
CA HIS A 46 4.19 -2.10 17.81
C HIS A 46 4.53 -2.27 16.33
N HIS A 47 3.82 -1.57 15.46
CA HIS A 47 3.92 -1.74 14.01
C HIS A 47 4.28 -0.46 13.26
N ARG A 48 4.15 0.69 13.93
CA ARG A 48 4.47 2.02 13.40
C ARG A 48 5.37 2.76 14.38
N HIS A 49 5.85 3.92 13.99
CA HIS A 49 6.68 4.76 14.87
C HIS A 49 5.89 5.51 15.95
N ASP A 50 4.55 5.51 15.85
CA ASP A 50 3.66 6.27 16.72
C ASP A 50 2.37 5.48 17.02
N VAL A 51 2.01 5.38 18.30
CA VAL A 51 0.80 4.70 18.78
C VAL A 51 -0.48 5.41 18.33
N PHE A 52 -0.46 6.74 18.23
CA PHE A 52 -1.62 7.50 17.75
C PHE A 52 -1.88 7.22 16.28
N LEU A 53 -0.83 7.09 15.47
CA LEU A 53 -0.94 6.69 14.08
C LEU A 53 -1.51 5.27 13.96
N GLU A 54 -1.09 4.32 14.78
CA GLU A 54 -1.64 2.95 14.79
C GLU A 54 -3.13 2.97 15.12
N ARG A 55 -3.55 3.70 16.15
CA ARG A 55 -4.96 3.86 16.51
C ARG A 55 -5.77 4.56 15.42
N ALA A 56 -5.22 5.58 14.78
CA ALA A 56 -5.86 6.24 13.65
C ALA A 56 -6.08 5.28 12.46
N ILE A 57 -5.11 4.41 12.17
CA ILE A 57 -5.24 3.38 11.15
C ILE A 57 -6.34 2.37 11.52
N VAL A 58 -6.41 1.95 12.78
CA VAL A 58 -7.48 1.06 13.26
C VAL A 58 -8.84 1.74 13.16
N SER A 59 -8.95 3.02 13.53
CA SER A 59 -10.18 3.81 13.40
C SER A 59 -10.65 3.89 11.94
N ALA A 60 -9.74 4.15 11.00
CA ALA A 60 -10.06 4.15 9.58
C ALA A 60 -10.52 2.77 9.08
N ARG A 61 -9.91 1.68 9.58
CA ARG A 61 -10.34 0.31 9.26
C ARG A 61 -11.72 -0.02 9.85
N LEU A 62 -12.03 0.48 11.05
CA LEU A 62 -13.36 0.33 11.65
C LEU A 62 -14.41 1.05 10.82
N LYS A 63 -14.15 2.31 10.39
CA LYS A 63 -15.06 3.03 9.47
C LYS A 63 -15.35 2.21 8.22
N LEU A 64 -14.31 1.71 7.55
CA LEU A 64 -14.46 0.86 6.37
C LEU A 64 -15.21 -0.45 6.66
N ALA A 65 -14.95 -1.10 7.79
CA ALA A 65 -15.65 -2.34 8.18
C ALA A 65 -17.13 -2.11 8.47
N LEU A 66 -17.48 -0.92 8.94
CA LEU A 66 -18.87 -0.48 9.14
C LEU A 66 -19.51 0.04 7.83
N GLY A 67 -18.74 0.07 6.73
CA GLY A 67 -19.19 0.61 5.44
C GLY A 67 -19.36 2.13 5.43
N MET A 68 -18.62 2.84 6.27
CA MET A 68 -18.56 4.29 6.28
C MET A 68 -17.43 4.77 5.36
N ASP A 69 -17.57 5.98 4.85
CA ASP A 69 -16.52 6.60 4.05
C ASP A 69 -15.30 7.01 4.89
N LEU A 70 -14.13 7.00 4.25
CA LEU A 70 -12.92 7.53 4.85
C LEU A 70 -12.92 9.06 4.76
N ASP A 71 -12.57 9.68 5.88
CA ASP A 71 -12.31 11.11 5.89
C ASP A 71 -11.00 11.40 5.13
N PRO A 72 -11.02 12.21 4.05
CA PRO A 72 -9.84 12.46 3.24
C PRO A 72 -8.71 13.15 4.00
N ASN A 73 -9.03 13.90 5.05
CA ASN A 73 -8.08 14.66 5.86
C ASN A 73 -7.69 13.94 7.17
N GLY A 74 -8.08 12.68 7.33
CA GLY A 74 -7.86 11.91 8.54
C GLY A 74 -9.05 11.93 9.50
N PRO A 75 -8.97 11.24 10.64
CA PRO A 75 -10.08 11.09 11.57
C PRO A 75 -10.35 12.40 12.31
N SER A 76 -11.19 13.26 11.74
CA SER A 76 -11.60 14.53 12.33
C SER A 76 -12.80 14.41 13.27
N ALA A 77 -13.60 13.35 13.14
CA ALA A 77 -14.77 13.09 13.96
C ALA A 77 -14.74 11.69 14.60
N PRO A 78 -15.33 11.52 15.79
CA PRO A 78 -15.54 10.21 16.38
C PRO A 78 -16.26 9.27 15.41
N ILE A 79 -15.97 7.97 15.46
CA ILE A 79 -16.61 6.97 14.60
C ILE A 79 -18.11 6.90 14.95
N SER A 80 -18.44 7.06 16.23
CA SER A 80 -19.82 7.06 16.74
C SER A 80 -20.69 8.17 16.17
N ALA A 81 -20.11 9.28 15.67
CA ALA A 81 -20.90 10.44 15.21
C ALA A 81 -21.86 10.11 14.06
N ASN A 82 -21.48 9.19 13.15
CA ASN A 82 -22.26 8.82 11.97
C ASN A 82 -22.56 7.31 11.89
N ILE A 83 -22.39 6.60 12.99
CA ILE A 83 -22.53 5.13 13.00
C ILE A 83 -23.98 4.69 12.75
N GLN A 84 -24.95 5.51 13.14
CA GLN A 84 -26.37 5.19 12.94
C GLN A 84 -26.75 5.17 11.46
N ASP A 85 -26.13 5.99 10.64
CA ASP A 85 -26.32 5.98 9.18
C ASP A 85 -25.75 4.70 8.55
N ALA A 86 -24.81 4.07 9.24
CA ALA A 86 -24.18 2.82 8.84
C ALA A 86 -24.92 1.58 9.36
N ALA A 87 -25.63 1.69 10.50
CA ALA A 87 -26.35 0.59 11.15
C ALA A 87 -27.78 0.42 10.58
N THR A 88 -27.89 0.17 9.29
CA THR A 88 -29.18 -0.05 8.63
C THR A 88 -29.32 -1.50 8.19
N ASP A 89 -30.56 -2.05 8.31
CA ASP A 89 -30.88 -3.45 7.95
C ASP A 89 -30.68 -3.75 6.46
N GLN A 90 -30.69 -2.73 5.61
CA GLN A 90 -30.57 -2.84 4.16
C GLN A 90 -29.38 -2.02 3.63
N LYS A 91 -28.19 -2.27 4.17
CA LYS A 91 -27.00 -1.59 3.68
C LYS A 91 -26.42 -2.29 2.48
N TYR A 92 -26.44 -1.63 1.35
CA TYR A 92 -25.67 -2.02 0.18
C TYR A 92 -24.31 -1.32 0.24
N PHE A 93 -23.22 -2.08 0.05
CA PHE A 93 -21.92 -1.47 -0.12
C PHE A 93 -21.88 -0.72 -1.46
N ASN A 94 -21.68 0.58 -1.38
CA ASN A 94 -21.45 1.39 -2.56
C ASN A 94 -20.02 1.19 -3.07
N GLU A 95 -19.84 1.20 -4.37
CA GLU A 95 -18.50 1.27 -4.94
C GLU A 95 -17.85 2.62 -4.58
N PRO A 96 -16.54 2.65 -4.34
CA PRO A 96 -15.54 1.59 -4.56
C PRO A 96 -15.39 0.65 -3.35
N LEU A 97 -15.36 -0.66 -3.60
CA LEU A 97 -15.19 -1.68 -2.56
C LEU A 97 -13.73 -1.75 -2.03
N VAL A 98 -12.77 -1.23 -2.78
CA VAL A 98 -11.36 -1.20 -2.41
C VAL A 98 -10.93 0.23 -2.13
N ASN A 99 -10.42 0.45 -0.91
CA ASN A 99 -9.98 1.77 -0.45
C ASN A 99 -8.54 1.73 0.04
N ILE A 100 -7.85 2.85 -0.04
CA ILE A 100 -6.54 3.06 0.55
C ILE A 100 -6.70 4.04 1.72
N ILE A 101 -6.10 3.69 2.85
CA ILE A 101 -5.96 4.61 3.98
C ILE A 101 -4.71 5.46 3.73
N PRO A 102 -4.82 6.75 3.35
CA PRO A 102 -3.69 7.52 2.84
C PRO A 102 -2.55 7.66 3.85
N PHE A 103 -2.87 7.91 5.12
CA PHE A 103 -1.88 8.07 6.20
C PHE A 103 -1.29 6.74 6.70
N ALA A 104 -1.88 5.60 6.31
CA ALA A 104 -1.29 4.28 6.54
C ALA A 104 -0.31 3.86 5.44
N CYS A 105 -0.32 4.56 4.29
CA CYS A 105 0.51 4.25 3.15
C CYS A 105 1.91 4.83 3.34
N ASN A 106 2.93 3.98 3.28
CA ASN A 106 4.31 4.45 3.15
C ASN A 106 4.53 4.96 1.72
N ALA A 107 5.18 6.12 1.58
CA ALA A 107 5.62 6.60 0.29
C ALA A 107 6.59 5.59 -0.33
N CYS A 108 6.21 4.98 -1.44
CA CYS A 108 7.07 4.05 -2.15
C CYS A 108 7.74 4.76 -3.32
N PRO A 109 8.98 4.40 -3.66
CA PRO A 109 9.62 4.95 -4.86
C PRO A 109 8.79 4.60 -6.10
N PRO A 110 8.81 5.48 -7.14
CA PRO A 110 8.15 5.20 -8.40
C PRO A 110 8.77 3.96 -9.07
N LYS A 111 8.01 3.30 -9.95
CA LYS A 111 8.49 2.18 -10.74
C LYS A 111 9.76 2.55 -11.49
N GLN A 112 10.83 1.81 -11.28
CA GLN A 112 12.12 2.05 -11.93
C GLN A 112 12.93 0.76 -12.03
N ILE A 113 13.88 0.76 -12.96
CA ILE A 113 14.92 -0.26 -13.05
C ILE A 113 16.19 0.35 -12.48
N ARG A 114 16.84 -0.36 -11.57
CA ARG A 114 18.10 0.08 -10.93
C ARG A 114 19.18 -0.95 -11.16
N ILE A 115 20.40 -0.49 -11.34
CA ILE A 115 21.61 -1.31 -11.26
C ILE A 115 22.16 -1.14 -9.85
N THR A 116 22.44 -2.26 -9.20
CA THR A 116 22.97 -2.32 -7.83
C THR A 116 24.48 -2.39 -7.83
N ASP A 117 25.10 -2.25 -6.67
CA ASP A 117 26.57 -2.35 -6.46
C ASP A 117 27.14 -3.73 -6.80
N SER A 118 26.27 -4.74 -7.02
CA SER A 118 26.67 -6.05 -7.52
C SER A 118 27.11 -6.04 -9.00
N CYS A 119 27.02 -4.90 -9.68
CA CYS A 119 27.49 -4.76 -11.06
C CYS A 119 29.02 -4.95 -11.13
N GLN A 120 29.46 -5.93 -11.93
CA GLN A 120 30.87 -6.27 -12.10
C GLN A 120 31.53 -5.57 -13.31
N GLY A 121 30.81 -4.69 -14.03
CA GLY A 121 31.34 -4.05 -15.22
C GLY A 121 31.80 -5.06 -16.28
N CYS A 122 31.00 -6.10 -16.53
CA CYS A 122 31.35 -7.21 -17.41
C CYS A 122 31.68 -6.74 -18.84
N ILE A 123 32.64 -7.37 -19.49
CA ILE A 123 33.17 -6.94 -20.80
C ILE A 123 32.08 -6.95 -21.91
N SER A 124 31.16 -7.91 -21.87
CA SER A 124 30.13 -8.08 -22.92
C SER A 124 28.96 -7.10 -22.82
N HIS A 125 28.78 -6.43 -21.67
CA HIS A 125 27.71 -5.47 -21.40
C HIS A 125 26.31 -5.86 -21.96
N PRO A 126 25.80 -7.08 -21.70
CA PRO A 126 24.55 -7.54 -22.33
C PRO A 126 23.35 -6.66 -21.99
N CYS A 127 23.38 -6.01 -20.81
CA CYS A 127 22.33 -5.07 -20.40
C CYS A 127 22.27 -3.81 -21.30
N MET A 128 23.42 -3.32 -21.78
CA MET A 128 23.48 -2.19 -22.71
C MET A 128 22.98 -2.62 -24.10
N ASN A 129 23.47 -3.75 -24.60
CA ASN A 129 23.15 -4.24 -25.94
C ASN A 129 21.67 -4.52 -26.14
N VAL A 130 20.94 -4.89 -25.07
CA VAL A 130 19.49 -5.19 -25.13
C VAL A 130 18.60 -3.96 -24.91
N CYS A 131 19.18 -2.81 -24.54
CA CYS A 131 18.42 -1.62 -24.22
C CYS A 131 17.92 -0.92 -25.50
N PRO A 132 16.59 -0.88 -25.77
CA PRO A 132 16.07 -0.29 -26.99
C PRO A 132 16.10 1.25 -27.01
N LYS A 133 16.49 1.87 -25.88
CA LYS A 133 16.54 3.33 -25.70
C LYS A 133 17.94 3.82 -25.33
N ASP A 134 18.95 2.97 -25.40
CA ASP A 134 20.33 3.30 -25.00
C ASP A 134 20.41 4.05 -23.68
N ALA A 135 19.53 3.66 -22.75
CA ALA A 135 19.42 4.28 -21.43
C ALA A 135 20.47 3.81 -20.43
N ILE A 136 21.38 2.88 -20.81
CA ILE A 136 22.40 2.33 -19.94
C ILE A 136 23.76 2.84 -20.39
N TYR A 137 24.52 3.41 -19.47
CA TYR A 137 25.84 3.95 -19.72
C TYR A 137 26.85 3.45 -18.69
N LEU A 138 28.14 3.59 -18.98
CA LEU A 138 29.23 3.23 -18.08
C LEU A 138 29.74 4.47 -17.34
N ASP A 139 30.05 4.30 -16.07
CA ASP A 139 30.79 5.30 -15.30
C ASP A 139 32.33 5.16 -15.51
N GLU A 140 33.10 6.00 -14.83
CA GLU A 140 34.56 5.99 -14.86
C GLU A 140 35.16 4.66 -14.35
N ASN A 141 34.43 3.96 -13.48
CA ASN A 141 34.82 2.65 -12.94
C ASN A 141 34.32 1.48 -13.81
N LYS A 142 33.86 1.75 -15.01
CA LYS A 142 33.26 0.77 -15.95
C LYS A 142 32.04 0.03 -15.40
N ARG A 143 31.33 0.60 -14.42
CA ARG A 143 30.06 0.08 -13.93
C ARG A 143 28.90 0.68 -14.71
N CYS A 144 27.90 -0.15 -14.95
CA CYS A 144 26.71 0.30 -15.67
C CYS A 144 25.78 1.11 -14.76
N HIS A 145 25.22 2.18 -15.30
CA HIS A 145 24.16 3.00 -14.70
C HIS A 145 23.00 3.16 -15.67
N ILE A 146 21.81 3.49 -15.14
CA ILE A 146 20.60 3.72 -15.97
C ILE A 146 20.19 5.18 -15.88
N ASP A 147 20.13 5.82 -17.04
CA ASP A 147 19.48 7.12 -17.18
C ASP A 147 17.95 6.92 -17.10
N GLN A 148 17.36 7.32 -15.95
CA GLN A 148 15.93 7.15 -15.69
C GLN A 148 15.05 8.00 -16.61
N SER A 149 15.59 9.08 -17.20
CA SER A 149 14.88 9.95 -18.14
C SER A 149 14.65 9.27 -19.50
N LYS A 150 15.59 8.43 -19.92
CA LYS A 150 15.50 7.64 -21.17
C LYS A 150 14.87 6.27 -20.97
N CYS A 151 14.89 5.76 -19.73
CA CYS A 151 14.46 4.40 -19.42
C CYS A 151 12.94 4.24 -19.50
N ILE A 152 12.47 3.40 -20.43
CA ILE A 152 11.05 3.05 -20.57
C ILE A 152 10.60 1.92 -19.63
N LYS A 153 11.46 1.49 -18.71
CA LYS A 153 11.17 0.48 -17.67
C LYS A 153 10.73 -0.89 -18.18
N CYS A 154 11.09 -1.25 -19.43
CA CYS A 154 10.68 -2.51 -20.07
C CYS A 154 11.25 -3.77 -19.41
N GLY A 155 12.33 -3.65 -18.62
CA GLY A 155 12.93 -4.76 -17.88
C GLY A 155 13.76 -5.75 -18.71
N LYS A 156 14.02 -5.52 -19.99
CA LYS A 156 14.83 -6.43 -20.84
C LYS A 156 16.23 -6.64 -20.25
N CYS A 157 16.87 -5.57 -19.78
CA CYS A 157 18.21 -5.62 -19.17
C CYS A 157 18.23 -6.48 -17.89
N PHE A 158 17.14 -6.51 -17.11
CA PHE A 158 17.03 -7.32 -15.90
C PHE A 158 17.27 -8.81 -16.18
N ASN A 159 16.69 -9.33 -17.26
CA ASN A 159 16.78 -10.74 -17.62
C ASN A 159 18.14 -11.11 -18.21
N GLN A 160 18.89 -10.13 -18.72
CA GLN A 160 20.17 -10.36 -19.42
C GLN A 160 21.40 -10.25 -18.51
N CYS A 161 21.24 -9.72 -17.29
CA CYS A 161 22.37 -9.56 -16.39
C CYS A 161 22.79 -10.90 -15.77
N PRO A 162 24.02 -11.43 -16.10
CA PRO A 162 24.48 -12.70 -15.55
C PRO A 162 24.75 -12.64 -14.04
N TYR A 163 25.07 -11.45 -13.53
CA TYR A 163 25.34 -11.21 -12.11
C TYR A 163 24.09 -10.84 -11.30
N ARG A 164 22.91 -10.80 -11.94
CA ARG A 164 21.65 -10.35 -11.31
C ARG A 164 21.76 -9.00 -10.59
N ALA A 165 22.63 -8.15 -11.09
CA ALA A 165 22.90 -6.82 -10.52
C ALA A 165 21.80 -5.79 -10.85
N ILE A 166 20.77 -6.16 -11.61
CA ILE A 166 19.68 -5.27 -11.99
C ILE A 166 18.43 -5.65 -11.20
N SER A 167 17.80 -4.66 -10.59
CA SER A 167 16.58 -4.83 -9.79
C SER A 167 15.42 -4.02 -10.38
N LYS A 168 14.21 -4.58 -10.26
CA LYS A 168 12.95 -3.86 -10.53
C LYS A 168 12.43 -3.31 -9.21
N VAL A 169 12.31 -2.00 -9.12
CA VAL A 169 11.74 -1.33 -7.96
C VAL A 169 10.31 -0.93 -8.33
N GLU A 170 9.36 -1.46 -7.61
CA GLU A 170 7.94 -1.19 -7.81
C GLU A 170 7.20 -1.35 -6.48
N ARG A 171 6.20 -0.52 -6.24
CA ARG A 171 5.39 -0.67 -5.02
C ARG A 171 4.64 -2.01 -5.04
N PRO A 172 4.61 -2.74 -3.91
CA PRO A 172 4.01 -4.09 -3.89
C PRO A 172 2.52 -4.11 -4.26
N CYS A 173 1.76 -3.08 -3.91
CA CYS A 173 0.33 -3.01 -4.25
C CYS A 173 0.10 -2.81 -5.75
N ALA A 174 0.92 -1.98 -6.43
CA ALA A 174 0.84 -1.83 -7.89
C ALA A 174 1.29 -3.11 -8.61
N ALA A 175 2.39 -3.72 -8.16
CA ALA A 175 2.86 -4.99 -8.72
C ALA A 175 1.84 -6.14 -8.57
N ALA A 176 0.99 -6.08 -7.54
CA ALA A 176 -0.08 -7.06 -7.33
C ALA A 176 -1.38 -6.74 -8.08
N CYS A 177 -1.51 -5.53 -8.62
CA CYS A 177 -2.70 -5.09 -9.32
C CYS A 177 -2.64 -5.49 -10.80
N GLY A 178 -3.45 -6.49 -11.19
CA GLY A 178 -3.52 -6.95 -12.59
C GLY A 178 -4.14 -5.94 -13.57
N MET A 179 -4.78 -4.88 -13.06
CA MET A 179 -5.46 -3.85 -13.86
C MET A 179 -4.65 -2.55 -13.99
N ASP A 180 -3.44 -2.50 -13.41
CA ASP A 180 -2.64 -1.27 -13.33
C ASP A 180 -3.43 -0.06 -12.79
N ALA A 181 -4.35 -0.31 -11.85
CA ALA A 181 -5.23 0.71 -11.29
C ALA A 181 -4.60 1.47 -10.11
N ILE A 182 -3.41 1.08 -9.64
CA ILE A 182 -2.75 1.71 -8.49
C ILE A 182 -1.59 2.57 -8.96
N GLU A 183 -1.76 3.86 -8.80
CA GLU A 183 -0.82 4.90 -9.18
C GLU A 183 -0.17 5.54 -7.93
N SER A 184 0.76 6.48 -8.12
CA SER A 184 1.33 7.30 -7.05
C SER A 184 0.66 8.68 -7.06
N ASP A 185 0.34 9.20 -5.86
CA ASP A 185 0.02 10.61 -5.71
C ASP A 185 1.31 11.47 -5.69
N GLU A 186 1.16 12.78 -5.54
CA GLU A 186 2.27 13.75 -5.49
C GLU A 186 3.25 13.49 -4.34
N LEU A 187 2.77 12.87 -3.26
CA LEU A 187 3.57 12.51 -2.08
C LEU A 187 4.15 11.08 -2.17
N GLY A 188 3.99 10.41 -3.30
CA GLY A 188 4.45 9.03 -3.49
C GLY A 188 3.57 7.98 -2.80
N ARG A 189 2.40 8.34 -2.26
CA ARG A 189 1.45 7.40 -1.66
C ARG A 189 0.64 6.71 -2.75
N ALA A 190 0.06 5.56 -2.44
CA ALA A 190 -0.81 4.86 -3.37
C ALA A 190 -2.12 5.64 -3.58
N LYS A 191 -2.56 5.73 -4.83
CA LYS A 191 -3.85 6.26 -5.25
C LYS A 191 -4.51 5.27 -6.20
N ILE A 192 -5.79 4.98 -6.01
CA ILE A 192 -6.55 4.09 -6.89
C ILE A 192 -7.16 4.93 -8.01
N ASN A 193 -6.95 4.49 -9.24
CA ASN A 193 -7.70 4.96 -10.39
C ASN A 193 -8.94 4.09 -10.51
N TYR A 194 -10.09 4.64 -10.13
CA TYR A 194 -11.35 3.90 -10.07
C TYR A 194 -11.92 3.57 -11.45
N ASP A 195 -11.53 4.30 -12.50
CA ASP A 195 -11.93 3.98 -13.88
C ASP A 195 -11.31 2.67 -14.37
N LYS A 196 -10.16 2.29 -13.80
CA LYS A 196 -9.47 1.02 -14.08
C LYS A 196 -9.74 -0.07 -13.06
N CYS A 197 -10.22 0.30 -11.88
CA CYS A 197 -10.38 -0.62 -10.76
C CYS A 197 -11.65 -1.46 -10.94
N VAL A 198 -11.50 -2.78 -10.92
CA VAL A 198 -12.61 -3.74 -11.00
C VAL A 198 -12.95 -4.37 -9.64
N SER A 199 -12.51 -3.77 -8.55
CA SER A 199 -12.79 -4.21 -7.16
C SER A 199 -12.49 -5.70 -6.86
N CYS A 200 -11.43 -6.26 -7.50
CA CYS A 200 -11.09 -7.69 -7.41
C CYS A 200 -10.53 -8.15 -6.04
#